data_28222782f54e2604dab0cd82a6899185
#
_entry.id   28222782f54e2604dab0cd82a6899185
#
_cell.length_a   1.000
_cell.length_b   1.000
_cell.length_c   1.000
_cell.angle_alpha   90.00
_cell.angle_beta   90.00
_cell.angle_gamma   90.00
#
_symmetry.space_group_name_H-M   'P 1'
#
loop_
_entity.id
_entity.type
_entity.pdbx_description
1 polymer ?
#
loop_
_entity_poly.entity_id
_entity_poly.type
_entity_poly.pdbx_seq_one_letter_code
_entity_poly.pdbx_strand_id
1 'polypeptide(L)'
;MKKILYKTNLGKYYLGNSEDLLRNKLNKDLKGKVQLIFTSPPFPLNQKKKYGNLKGNVYKEWFISLAEIYSELLTDNGSIVIELGNAWEPERPVQSLLPLESLLGFVNNPNAGLRLCQQFVCYNPARLPSPAQWVTVNRIRTTDSYTNVWWMSKTDYPKADNSKVLRPYSKSMKNLLKRQSYNAGKRPSQHHISEKSFLADHGGSIMPNVLEFESIDKTKEARIPENIFSISNSRSTDYFLQRCKEEGYNPHPARMQPELVSFFIEFLTEPGDLVLDPFAGSNTTGHCAEITKRKWVSIEMEKEYGMQSIFRFEDPSLRSLLKVGF
;
A
#
# COMPACT_ATOMS: atom_id res chain seq x y z
N MET A 1 -20.52 8.38 -19.17
CA MET A 1 -19.71 9.64 -19.07
C MET A 1 -18.60 9.43 -18.06
N LYS A 2 -17.38 10.00 -18.29
CA LYS A 2 -16.34 10.12 -17.23
C LYS A 2 -16.92 11.03 -16.15
N LYS A 3 -17.30 10.51 -14.98
CA LYS A 3 -17.80 11.36 -13.90
C LYS A 3 -16.65 11.64 -12.94
N ILE A 4 -16.03 12.82 -13.08
CA ILE A 4 -15.11 13.34 -12.09
C ILE A 4 -15.94 13.76 -10.88
N LEU A 5 -15.62 13.22 -9.71
CA LEU A 5 -16.28 13.58 -8.47
C LEU A 5 -15.69 14.88 -7.91
N TYR A 6 -14.37 14.95 -7.85
CA TYR A 6 -13.62 16.16 -7.49
C TYR A 6 -12.20 16.15 -8.08
N LYS A 7 -11.54 17.30 -7.97
CA LYS A 7 -10.15 17.51 -8.41
C LYS A 7 -9.39 18.26 -7.33
N THR A 8 -8.08 18.03 -7.31
CA THR A 8 -7.11 18.87 -6.62
C THR A 8 -6.13 19.47 -7.62
N ASN A 9 -5.08 20.12 -7.14
CA ASN A 9 -4.04 20.65 -8.05
C ASN A 9 -3.27 19.53 -8.78
N LEU A 10 -3.07 18.37 -8.14
CA LEU A 10 -2.26 17.29 -8.68
C LEU A 10 -3.06 16.07 -9.12
N GLY A 11 -4.36 16.00 -8.79
CA GLY A 11 -5.09 14.77 -9.08
C GLY A 11 -6.58 14.91 -9.36
N LYS A 12 -7.18 13.75 -9.66
CA LYS A 12 -8.59 13.61 -10.01
C LYS A 12 -9.17 12.34 -9.41
N TYR A 13 -10.34 12.47 -8.82
CA TYR A 13 -11.13 11.35 -8.33
C TYR A 13 -12.31 11.07 -9.26
N TYR A 14 -12.41 9.83 -9.73
CA TYR A 14 -13.44 9.39 -10.64
C TYR A 14 -14.43 8.45 -9.94
N LEU A 15 -15.72 8.63 -10.23
CA LEU A 15 -16.75 7.72 -9.79
C LEU A 15 -17.12 6.75 -10.91
N GLY A 16 -17.03 5.45 -10.66
CA GLY A 16 -17.43 4.40 -11.60
C GLY A 16 -16.66 3.09 -11.44
N ASN A 17 -17.01 2.11 -12.26
CA ASN A 17 -16.29 0.85 -12.33
C ASN A 17 -14.87 1.09 -12.89
N SER A 18 -13.86 0.60 -12.16
CA SER A 18 -12.45 0.86 -12.49
C SER A 18 -12.04 0.21 -13.82
N GLU A 19 -12.45 -1.01 -14.07
CA GLU A 19 -12.11 -1.74 -15.29
C GLU A 19 -12.68 -1.03 -16.53
N ASP A 20 -13.95 -0.65 -16.47
CA ASP A 20 -14.61 0.12 -17.52
C ASP A 20 -13.91 1.44 -17.81
N LEU A 21 -13.57 2.17 -16.74
CA LEU A 21 -12.90 3.47 -16.88
C LEU A 21 -11.49 3.30 -17.44
N LEU A 22 -10.72 2.34 -16.95
CA LEU A 22 -9.33 2.12 -17.36
C LEU A 22 -9.23 1.53 -18.78
N ARG A 23 -10.11 0.59 -19.17
CA ARG A 23 -10.11 0.03 -20.53
C ARG A 23 -10.57 1.01 -21.59
N ASN A 24 -11.62 1.79 -21.31
CA ASN A 24 -12.33 2.54 -22.34
C ASN A 24 -12.08 4.06 -22.27
N LYS A 25 -12.22 4.66 -21.10
CA LYS A 25 -12.34 6.12 -20.96
C LYS A 25 -11.06 6.82 -20.55
N LEU A 26 -10.22 6.17 -19.75
CA LEU A 26 -8.97 6.72 -19.25
C LEU A 26 -7.75 6.11 -19.92
N ASN A 27 -7.90 5.02 -20.68
CA ASN A 27 -6.80 4.33 -21.32
C ASN A 27 -5.89 5.29 -22.10
N LYS A 28 -6.43 6.06 -23.04
CA LYS A 28 -5.66 7.03 -23.86
C LYS A 28 -4.89 8.06 -23.02
N ASP A 29 -5.45 8.45 -21.88
CA ASP A 29 -4.86 9.45 -21.01
C ASP A 29 -3.73 8.87 -20.15
N LEU A 30 -3.84 7.57 -19.78
CA LEU A 30 -2.99 6.89 -18.79
C LEU A 30 -1.98 5.90 -19.38
N LYS A 31 -2.22 5.35 -20.57
CA LYS A 31 -1.37 4.34 -21.21
C LYS A 31 0.10 4.78 -21.26
N GLY A 32 0.98 3.95 -20.67
CA GLY A 32 2.42 4.19 -20.61
C GLY A 32 2.85 5.39 -19.74
N LYS A 33 1.98 5.90 -18.84
CA LYS A 33 2.26 7.11 -18.05
C LYS A 33 2.21 6.91 -16.53
N VAL A 34 1.68 5.79 -16.06
CA VAL A 34 1.55 5.52 -14.64
C VAL A 34 2.86 4.97 -14.10
N GLN A 35 3.49 5.68 -13.16
CA GLN A 35 4.71 5.22 -12.52
C GLN A 35 4.46 4.22 -11.41
N LEU A 36 3.35 4.41 -10.66
CA LEU A 36 2.97 3.51 -9.58
C LEU A 36 1.46 3.28 -9.61
N ILE A 37 1.06 2.01 -9.67
CA ILE A 37 -0.28 1.58 -9.27
C ILE A 37 -0.16 1.05 -7.86
N PHE A 38 -0.78 1.75 -6.89
CA PHE A 38 -0.86 1.29 -5.50
C PHE A 38 -2.32 1.10 -5.13
N THR A 39 -2.69 -0.13 -4.76
CA THR A 39 -4.10 -0.44 -4.55
C THR A 39 -4.33 -1.61 -3.59
N SER A 40 -5.51 -1.61 -2.96
CA SER A 40 -6.03 -2.70 -2.15
C SER A 40 -7.40 -3.11 -2.70
N PRO A 41 -7.45 -4.00 -3.70
CA PRO A 41 -8.71 -4.44 -4.30
C PRO A 41 -9.59 -5.18 -3.29
N PRO A 42 -10.89 -5.38 -3.56
CA PRO A 42 -11.75 -6.18 -2.71
C PRO A 42 -11.11 -7.53 -2.38
N PHE A 43 -11.04 -7.85 -1.08
CA PHE A 43 -10.45 -9.11 -0.63
C PHE A 43 -11.39 -10.29 -0.93
N PRO A 44 -10.85 -11.49 -1.16
CA PRO A 44 -11.64 -12.71 -1.37
C PRO A 44 -12.26 -13.20 -0.04
N LEU A 45 -13.18 -12.42 0.51
CA LEU A 45 -13.80 -12.69 1.79
C LEU A 45 -15.00 -13.62 1.62
N ASN A 46 -15.20 -14.52 2.57
CA ASN A 46 -16.35 -15.44 2.59
C ASN A 46 -17.69 -14.74 2.85
N GLN A 47 -17.68 -13.56 3.48
CA GLN A 47 -18.88 -12.76 3.71
C GLN A 47 -19.02 -11.66 2.66
N LYS A 48 -20.21 -11.57 2.05
CA LYS A 48 -20.53 -10.55 1.06
C LYS A 48 -20.53 -9.17 1.73
N LYS A 49 -19.69 -8.28 1.28
CA LYS A 49 -19.67 -6.87 1.69
C LYS A 49 -20.56 -6.03 0.77
N LYS A 50 -20.96 -4.82 1.18
CA LYS A 50 -21.82 -3.91 0.39
C LYS A 50 -21.26 -3.62 -1.01
N TYR A 51 -19.94 -3.58 -1.15
CA TYR A 51 -19.24 -3.33 -2.44
C TYR A 51 -19.08 -4.57 -3.34
N GLY A 52 -19.70 -5.74 -2.96
CA GLY A 52 -19.74 -6.94 -3.79
C GLY A 52 -18.37 -7.64 -3.91
N ASN A 53 -18.19 -8.76 -3.20
CA ASN A 53 -17.00 -9.60 -3.37
C ASN A 53 -17.35 -10.75 -4.31
N LEU A 54 -16.51 -10.98 -5.30
CA LEU A 54 -16.49 -12.22 -6.05
C LEU A 54 -15.90 -13.34 -5.17
N LYS A 55 -16.18 -14.60 -5.49
CA LYS A 55 -15.76 -15.76 -4.71
C LYS A 55 -15.05 -16.80 -5.58
N GLY A 56 -14.14 -17.56 -4.98
CA GLY A 56 -13.49 -18.70 -5.61
C GLY A 56 -12.87 -18.36 -6.96
N ASN A 57 -13.07 -19.22 -7.95
CA ASN A 57 -12.50 -19.05 -9.29
C ASN A 57 -12.94 -17.76 -10.00
N VAL A 58 -14.16 -17.31 -9.78
CA VAL A 58 -14.65 -16.05 -10.38
C VAL A 58 -13.84 -14.86 -9.88
N TYR A 59 -13.49 -14.84 -8.57
CA TYR A 59 -12.60 -13.84 -8.02
C TYR A 59 -11.19 -13.93 -8.64
N LYS A 60 -10.66 -15.14 -8.72
CA LYS A 60 -9.32 -15.37 -9.29
C LYS A 60 -9.23 -14.89 -10.74
N GLU A 61 -10.17 -15.28 -11.58
CA GLU A 61 -10.21 -14.87 -12.98
C GLU A 61 -10.33 -13.35 -13.14
N TRP A 62 -11.21 -12.75 -12.35
CA TRP A 62 -11.33 -11.30 -12.31
C TRP A 62 -10.02 -10.62 -11.90
N PHE A 63 -9.38 -11.07 -10.83
CA PHE A 63 -8.12 -10.50 -10.35
C PHE A 63 -7.01 -10.63 -11.40
N ILE A 64 -6.90 -11.78 -12.03
CA ILE A 64 -5.93 -12.05 -13.11
C ILE A 64 -6.16 -11.13 -14.32
N SER A 65 -7.42 -10.82 -14.63
CA SER A 65 -7.76 -9.96 -15.78
C SER A 65 -7.31 -8.50 -15.59
N LEU A 66 -7.03 -8.06 -14.36
CA LEU A 66 -6.50 -6.73 -14.08
C LEU A 66 -5.02 -6.60 -14.50
N ALA A 67 -4.27 -7.70 -14.60
CA ALA A 67 -2.84 -7.69 -14.90
C ALA A 67 -2.53 -7.00 -16.24
N GLU A 68 -3.25 -7.32 -17.29
CA GLU A 68 -3.07 -6.72 -18.62
C GLU A 68 -3.38 -5.23 -18.61
N ILE A 69 -4.51 -4.84 -17.97
CA ILE A 69 -4.92 -3.45 -17.86
C ILE A 69 -3.81 -2.64 -17.16
N TYR A 70 -3.33 -3.15 -16.03
CA TYR A 70 -2.35 -2.43 -15.22
C TYR A 70 -1.00 -2.35 -15.93
N SER A 71 -0.56 -3.44 -16.55
CA SER A 71 0.69 -3.47 -17.32
C SER A 71 0.69 -2.48 -18.47
N GLU A 72 -0.43 -2.35 -19.21
CA GLU A 72 -0.57 -1.40 -20.31
C GLU A 72 -0.45 0.06 -19.87
N LEU A 73 -0.92 0.38 -18.66
CA LEU A 73 -0.90 1.74 -18.13
C LEU A 73 0.48 2.17 -17.60
N LEU A 74 1.32 1.21 -17.17
CA LEU A 74 2.63 1.50 -16.59
C LEU A 74 3.60 2.13 -17.59
N THR A 75 4.45 3.03 -17.09
CA THR A 75 5.72 3.39 -17.73
C THR A 75 6.60 2.14 -17.87
N ASP A 76 7.68 2.21 -18.65
CA ASP A 76 8.56 1.06 -18.88
C ASP A 76 9.23 0.53 -17.59
N ASN A 77 9.49 1.43 -16.63
CA ASN A 77 10.05 1.11 -15.33
C ASN A 77 9.06 1.32 -14.17
N GLY A 78 7.77 1.36 -14.48
CA GLY A 78 6.70 1.54 -13.50
C GLY A 78 6.45 0.29 -12.65
N SER A 79 5.74 0.49 -11.56
CA SER A 79 5.50 -0.53 -10.54
C SER A 79 4.01 -0.70 -10.25
N ILE A 80 3.64 -1.93 -9.89
CA ILE A 80 2.34 -2.29 -9.32
C ILE A 80 2.59 -2.78 -7.89
N VAL A 81 1.87 -2.21 -6.94
CA VAL A 81 1.86 -2.65 -5.54
C VAL A 81 0.44 -2.97 -5.14
N ILE A 82 0.19 -4.21 -4.74
CA ILE A 82 -1.12 -4.70 -4.33
C ILE A 82 -1.05 -5.18 -2.88
N GLU A 83 -1.87 -4.57 -2.01
CA GLU A 83 -2.13 -5.07 -0.67
C GLU A 83 -3.32 -6.03 -0.71
N LEU A 84 -3.15 -7.25 -0.18
CA LEU A 84 -4.20 -8.24 -0.09
C LEU A 84 -4.14 -9.01 1.24
N GLY A 85 -5.29 -9.10 1.92
CA GLY A 85 -5.40 -9.88 3.15
C GLY A 85 -5.45 -11.37 2.89
N ASN A 86 -5.13 -12.14 3.93
CA ASN A 86 -5.33 -13.58 3.93
C ASN A 86 -6.83 -13.92 3.89
N ALA A 87 -7.17 -15.06 3.35
CA ALA A 87 -8.53 -15.61 3.34
C ALA A 87 -8.55 -16.98 4.02
N TRP A 88 -9.72 -17.37 4.52
CA TRP A 88 -9.95 -18.65 5.17
C TRP A 88 -11.05 -19.41 4.43
N GLU A 89 -10.91 -20.73 4.36
CA GLU A 89 -11.96 -21.57 3.78
C GLU A 89 -13.24 -21.46 4.61
N PRO A 90 -14.43 -21.42 3.95
CA PRO A 90 -15.69 -21.36 4.67
C PRO A 90 -15.83 -22.52 5.66
N GLU A 91 -16.24 -22.20 6.89
CA GLU A 91 -16.56 -23.18 7.95
C GLU A 91 -15.41 -24.16 8.30
N ARG A 92 -14.19 -23.90 7.87
CA ARG A 92 -13.03 -24.75 8.07
C ARG A 92 -11.86 -23.96 8.70
N PRO A 93 -11.09 -24.57 9.63
CA PRO A 93 -9.87 -23.94 10.19
C PRO A 93 -8.66 -24.06 9.24
N VAL A 94 -8.87 -23.75 7.97
CA VAL A 94 -7.87 -23.88 6.91
C VAL A 94 -7.75 -22.56 6.14
N GLN A 95 -6.53 -22.09 5.98
CA GLN A 95 -6.25 -20.91 5.19
C GLN A 95 -6.50 -21.21 3.71
N SER A 96 -7.20 -20.31 3.02
CA SER A 96 -7.46 -20.42 1.58
C SER A 96 -6.21 -20.08 0.77
N LEU A 97 -5.98 -20.86 -0.28
CA LEU A 97 -4.91 -20.58 -1.26
C LEU A 97 -5.31 -19.52 -2.29
N LEU A 98 -6.57 -19.09 -2.30
CA LEU A 98 -7.10 -18.16 -3.29
C LEU A 98 -6.27 -16.87 -3.47
N PRO A 99 -5.76 -16.20 -2.41
CA PRO A 99 -4.89 -15.04 -2.57
C PRO A 99 -3.59 -15.38 -3.30
N LEU A 100 -2.95 -16.51 -2.98
CA LEU A 100 -1.69 -16.94 -3.59
C LEU A 100 -1.88 -17.38 -5.05
N GLU A 101 -2.94 -18.13 -5.33
CA GLU A 101 -3.30 -18.52 -6.70
C GLU A 101 -3.62 -17.30 -7.57
N SER A 102 -4.26 -16.28 -6.98
CA SER A 102 -4.55 -15.01 -7.65
C SER A 102 -3.26 -14.27 -7.97
N LEU A 103 -2.30 -14.20 -7.04
CA LEU A 103 -0.98 -13.60 -7.28
C LEU A 103 -0.25 -14.33 -8.41
N LEU A 104 -0.15 -15.66 -8.31
CA LEU A 104 0.56 -16.47 -9.33
C LEU A 104 -0.05 -16.29 -10.72
N GLY A 105 -1.37 -16.32 -10.81
CA GLY A 105 -2.06 -16.09 -12.08
C GLY A 105 -1.87 -14.66 -12.61
N PHE A 106 -1.88 -13.67 -11.74
CA PHE A 106 -1.66 -12.27 -12.10
C PHE A 106 -0.25 -12.03 -12.66
N VAL A 107 0.78 -12.53 -11.97
CA VAL A 107 2.18 -12.35 -12.39
C VAL A 107 2.50 -13.17 -13.64
N ASN A 108 1.96 -14.39 -13.73
CA ASN A 108 2.19 -15.31 -14.86
C ASN A 108 1.26 -15.04 -16.06
N ASN A 109 0.46 -13.98 -16.05
CA ASN A 109 -0.36 -13.62 -17.20
C ASN A 109 0.55 -13.30 -18.40
N PRO A 110 0.48 -14.07 -19.49
CA PRO A 110 1.44 -13.98 -20.59
C PRO A 110 1.39 -12.65 -21.35
N ASN A 111 0.24 -11.97 -21.30
CA ASN A 111 0.05 -10.69 -21.96
C ASN A 111 0.50 -9.50 -21.10
N ALA A 112 0.67 -9.69 -19.81
CA ALA A 112 1.07 -8.62 -18.89
C ALA A 112 2.58 -8.44 -18.77
N GLY A 113 3.38 -9.51 -18.97
CA GLY A 113 4.84 -9.48 -18.92
C GLY A 113 5.40 -9.04 -17.55
N LEU A 114 4.68 -9.34 -16.47
CA LEU A 114 5.02 -8.91 -15.12
C LEU A 114 6.04 -9.84 -14.45
N ARG A 115 6.75 -9.30 -13.48
CA ARG A 115 7.65 -9.99 -12.55
C ARG A 115 7.33 -9.61 -11.14
N LEU A 116 7.40 -10.56 -10.20
CA LEU A 116 7.35 -10.25 -8.77
C LEU A 116 8.72 -9.73 -8.34
N CYS A 117 8.83 -8.42 -8.11
CA CYS A 117 10.06 -7.79 -7.67
C CYS A 117 10.38 -8.14 -6.22
N GLN A 118 9.37 -8.01 -5.35
CA GLN A 118 9.53 -8.37 -3.93
C GLN A 118 8.17 -8.58 -3.26
N GLN A 119 8.13 -9.50 -2.29
CA GLN A 119 7.02 -9.66 -1.37
C GLN A 119 7.33 -8.95 -0.05
N PHE A 120 6.35 -8.21 0.43
CA PHE A 120 6.35 -7.57 1.74
C PHE A 120 5.23 -8.15 2.59
N VAL A 121 5.40 -8.05 3.89
CA VAL A 121 4.39 -8.36 4.89
C VAL A 121 4.14 -7.10 5.70
N CYS A 122 2.90 -6.64 5.73
CA CYS A 122 2.48 -5.54 6.58
C CYS A 122 1.89 -6.10 7.87
N TYR A 123 2.67 -6.06 8.95
CA TYR A 123 2.29 -6.57 10.26
C TYR A 123 1.50 -5.52 11.04
N ASN A 124 0.40 -5.96 11.65
CA ASN A 124 -0.43 -5.13 12.52
C ASN A 124 -0.59 -5.82 13.89
N PRO A 125 0.20 -5.43 14.90
CA PRO A 125 0.16 -6.02 16.23
C PRO A 125 -1.17 -5.78 16.97
N ALA A 126 -1.92 -4.74 16.60
CA ALA A 126 -3.20 -4.40 17.20
C ALA A 126 -4.41 -5.10 16.55
N ARG A 127 -4.16 -6.02 15.60
CA ARG A 127 -5.25 -6.71 14.92
C ARG A 127 -5.97 -7.65 15.89
N LEU A 128 -7.29 -7.55 15.92
CA LEU A 128 -8.12 -8.42 16.75
C LEU A 128 -7.95 -9.89 16.36
N PRO A 129 -8.01 -10.84 17.33
CA PRO A 129 -7.91 -12.26 17.05
C PRO A 129 -8.92 -12.71 15.99
N SER A 130 -8.42 -13.12 14.84
CA SER A 130 -9.23 -13.51 13.69
C SER A 130 -8.57 -14.70 12.97
N PRO A 131 -9.35 -15.64 12.43
CA PRO A 131 -10.82 -15.79 12.60
C PRO A 131 -11.20 -16.23 14.03
N ALA A 132 -12.13 -15.53 14.65
CA ALA A 132 -12.46 -15.70 16.07
C ALA A 132 -12.85 -17.13 16.45
N GLN A 133 -13.61 -17.83 15.59
CA GLN A 133 -14.02 -19.22 15.83
C GLN A 133 -12.82 -20.14 16.09
N TRP A 134 -11.75 -20.03 15.32
CA TRP A 134 -10.61 -20.93 15.39
C TRP A 134 -9.52 -20.45 16.34
N VAL A 135 -9.39 -19.13 16.50
CA VAL A 135 -8.35 -18.51 17.35
C VAL A 135 -8.81 -18.40 18.80
N THR A 136 -10.03 -17.85 19.02
CA THR A 136 -10.50 -17.51 20.37
C THR A 136 -11.36 -18.60 20.97
N VAL A 137 -12.29 -19.17 20.19
CA VAL A 137 -13.26 -20.16 20.68
C VAL A 137 -12.61 -21.54 20.74
N ASN A 138 -12.15 -22.07 19.61
CA ASN A 138 -11.59 -23.42 19.51
C ASN A 138 -10.10 -23.47 19.91
N ARG A 139 -9.38 -22.34 19.89
CA ARG A 139 -7.96 -22.21 20.27
C ARG A 139 -7.00 -23.15 19.52
N ILE A 140 -7.27 -23.39 18.24
CA ILE A 140 -6.48 -24.28 17.37
C ILE A 140 -5.71 -23.54 16.28
N ARG A 141 -5.76 -22.20 16.25
CA ARG A 141 -5.01 -21.33 15.33
C ARG A 141 -4.52 -20.10 16.07
N THR A 142 -3.48 -19.48 15.53
CA THR A 142 -2.97 -18.18 15.98
C THR A 142 -3.70 -17.03 15.27
N THR A 143 -3.58 -15.81 15.80
CA THR A 143 -4.13 -14.60 15.20
C THR A 143 -3.50 -14.35 13.83
N ASP A 144 -4.34 -14.08 12.82
CA ASP A 144 -3.91 -13.62 11.51
C ASP A 144 -3.65 -12.11 11.57
N SER A 145 -2.38 -11.72 11.75
CA SER A 145 -1.96 -10.37 12.13
C SER A 145 -1.22 -9.60 11.03
N TYR A 146 -1.25 -10.07 9.78
CA TYR A 146 -0.58 -9.39 8.68
C TYR A 146 -1.44 -9.35 7.40
N THR A 147 -1.07 -8.46 6.48
CA THR A 147 -1.50 -8.49 5.09
C THR A 147 -0.29 -8.70 4.18
N ASN A 148 -0.51 -9.32 3.02
CA ASN A 148 0.50 -9.43 1.98
C ASN A 148 0.53 -8.14 1.18
N VAL A 149 1.73 -7.70 0.80
CA VAL A 149 1.94 -6.58 -0.12
C VAL A 149 2.91 -7.04 -1.20
N TRP A 150 2.45 -7.07 -2.43
CA TRP A 150 3.20 -7.61 -3.57
C TRP A 150 3.62 -6.49 -4.50
N TRP A 151 4.92 -6.35 -4.68
CA TRP A 151 5.50 -5.41 -5.62
C TRP A 151 5.91 -6.10 -6.91
N MET A 152 5.38 -5.63 -8.02
CA MET A 152 5.56 -6.18 -9.37
C MET A 152 5.95 -5.08 -10.36
N SER A 153 6.62 -5.46 -11.46
CA SER A 153 6.97 -4.57 -12.57
C SER A 153 7.07 -5.34 -13.89
N LYS A 154 7.10 -4.61 -15.00
CA LYS A 154 7.40 -5.17 -16.34
C LYS A 154 8.89 -5.43 -16.57
N THR A 155 9.77 -4.90 -15.74
CA THR A 155 11.23 -4.99 -15.87
C THR A 155 11.86 -5.53 -14.60
N ASP A 156 13.05 -6.11 -14.73
CA ASP A 156 13.89 -6.52 -13.61
C ASP A 156 14.49 -5.31 -12.86
N TYR A 157 14.49 -4.13 -13.50
CA TYR A 157 15.07 -2.90 -12.98
C TYR A 157 14.03 -1.77 -12.91
N PRO A 158 12.97 -1.89 -12.09
CA PRO A 158 12.01 -0.82 -11.91
C PRO A 158 12.64 0.39 -11.24
N LYS A 159 12.01 1.56 -11.43
CA LYS A 159 12.36 2.75 -10.67
C LYS A 159 12.17 2.49 -9.18
N ALA A 160 13.24 2.54 -8.41
CA ALA A 160 13.21 2.35 -6.97
C ALA A 160 14.45 2.98 -6.31
N ASP A 161 14.26 3.59 -5.13
CA ASP A 161 15.34 4.17 -4.35
C ASP A 161 15.09 3.96 -2.85
N ASN A 162 15.74 2.97 -2.27
CA ASN A 162 15.58 2.66 -0.85
C ASN A 162 16.23 3.67 0.10
N SER A 163 17.07 4.57 -0.40
CA SER A 163 17.66 5.63 0.41
C SER A 163 16.61 6.65 0.89
N LYS A 164 15.47 6.74 0.20
CA LYS A 164 14.35 7.63 0.55
C LYS A 164 13.47 7.09 1.68
N VAL A 165 13.61 5.81 1.99
CA VAL A 165 12.75 5.10 2.95
C VAL A 165 13.56 4.39 4.03
N LEU A 166 14.67 4.99 4.44
CA LEU A 166 15.51 4.46 5.50
C LEU A 166 14.81 4.61 6.86
N ARG A 167 14.99 3.63 7.72
CA ARG A 167 14.60 3.74 9.14
C ARG A 167 15.77 4.25 9.99
N PRO A 168 15.50 4.88 11.14
CA PRO A 168 16.55 5.31 12.06
C PRO A 168 17.48 4.15 12.43
N TYR A 169 18.78 4.44 12.56
CA TYR A 169 19.73 3.44 13.05
C TYR A 169 19.36 2.93 14.43
N SER A 170 19.51 1.63 14.62
CA SER A 170 19.46 1.02 15.95
C SER A 170 20.56 1.57 16.86
N LYS A 171 20.38 1.49 18.17
CA LYS A 171 21.40 1.87 19.16
C LYS A 171 22.74 1.17 18.91
N SER A 172 22.68 -0.11 18.51
CA SER A 172 23.89 -0.89 18.17
C SER A 172 24.61 -0.32 16.95
N MET A 173 23.88 0.07 15.90
CA MET A 173 24.47 0.65 14.70
C MET A 173 25.05 2.05 14.98
N LYS A 174 24.35 2.89 15.75
CA LYS A 174 24.88 4.20 16.19
C LYS A 174 26.20 4.04 16.95
N ASN A 175 26.29 3.02 17.84
CA ASN A 175 27.53 2.71 18.57
C ASN A 175 28.65 2.20 17.65
N LEU A 176 28.30 1.39 16.63
CA LEU A 176 29.25 0.90 15.64
C LEU A 176 29.86 2.04 14.84
N LEU A 177 29.02 2.95 14.33
CA LEU A 177 29.47 4.14 13.60
C LEU A 177 30.40 5.02 14.45
N LYS A 178 30.11 5.17 15.76
CA LYS A 178 31.02 5.89 16.69
C LYS A 178 32.35 5.17 16.90
N ARG A 179 32.34 3.86 17.08
CA ARG A 179 33.55 3.07 17.31
C ARG A 179 34.42 2.88 16.08
N GLN A 180 33.84 3.00 14.89
CA GLN A 180 34.50 2.75 13.61
C GLN A 180 35.21 1.37 13.54
N SER A 181 34.66 0.37 14.26
CA SER A 181 35.21 -0.99 14.26
C SER A 181 34.12 -2.03 14.47
N TYR A 182 34.24 -3.14 13.77
CA TYR A 182 33.36 -4.30 13.90
C TYR A 182 34.09 -5.58 13.53
N ASN A 183 33.52 -6.71 13.85
CA ASN A 183 34.09 -8.00 13.51
C ASN A 183 33.87 -8.31 12.02
N ALA A 184 34.86 -8.05 11.19
CA ALA A 184 34.92 -8.35 9.76
C ALA A 184 35.41 -9.78 9.48
N GLY A 185 35.45 -10.20 8.20
CA GLY A 185 36.01 -11.47 7.74
C GLY A 185 34.99 -12.56 7.49
N LYS A 186 35.48 -13.80 7.32
CA LYS A 186 34.67 -14.96 6.96
C LYS A 186 33.82 -15.43 8.13
N ARG A 187 32.53 -15.67 7.90
CA ARG A 187 31.59 -16.22 8.87
C ARG A 187 31.41 -17.73 8.70
N PRO A 188 30.95 -18.46 9.76
CA PRO A 188 30.63 -19.88 9.64
C PRO A 188 29.62 -20.17 8.52
N SER A 189 28.72 -19.22 8.20
CA SER A 189 27.77 -19.27 7.08
C SER A 189 28.39 -19.00 5.73
N GLN A 190 29.73 -19.00 5.59
CA GLN A 190 30.50 -18.71 4.39
C GLN A 190 30.39 -17.29 3.84
N HIS A 191 29.58 -16.41 4.44
CA HIS A 191 29.54 -15.01 4.08
C HIS A 191 30.83 -14.30 4.50
N HIS A 192 31.37 -13.47 3.60
CA HIS A 192 32.48 -12.59 3.89
C HIS A 192 31.96 -11.17 4.17
N ILE A 193 32.28 -10.65 5.35
CA ILE A 193 31.97 -9.26 5.72
C ILE A 193 33.21 -8.43 5.49
N SER A 194 33.11 -7.44 4.58
CA SER A 194 34.25 -6.57 4.27
C SER A 194 34.60 -5.69 5.46
N GLU A 195 35.84 -5.24 5.51
CA GLU A 195 36.37 -4.46 6.64
C GLU A 195 35.80 -3.04 6.75
N LYS A 196 35.12 -2.54 5.70
CA LYS A 196 34.65 -1.14 5.64
C LYS A 196 33.16 -0.97 5.37
N SER A 197 32.42 -2.06 5.03
CA SER A 197 31.03 -1.97 4.56
C SER A 197 30.07 -1.27 5.51
N PHE A 198 30.31 -1.37 6.84
CA PHE A 198 29.40 -0.80 7.84
C PHE A 198 29.93 0.48 8.50
N LEU A 199 31.05 1.03 8.01
CA LEU A 199 31.67 2.22 8.61
C LEU A 199 31.15 3.53 8.00
N ALA A 200 30.56 3.47 6.81
CA ALA A 200 29.96 4.64 6.20
C ALA A 200 28.58 4.94 6.81
N ASP A 201 28.33 6.19 7.10
CA ASP A 201 27.02 6.67 7.50
C ASP A 201 26.18 6.93 6.24
N HIS A 202 25.07 6.20 6.09
CA HIS A 202 24.12 6.33 4.98
C HIS A 202 22.83 7.04 5.40
N GLY A 203 22.80 7.69 6.58
CA GLY A 203 21.63 8.39 7.11
C GLY A 203 20.59 7.50 7.78
N GLY A 204 20.70 6.17 7.68
CA GLY A 204 19.78 5.22 8.28
C GLY A 204 19.97 3.78 7.81
N SER A 205 19.18 2.88 8.35
CA SER A 205 19.16 1.45 7.97
C SER A 205 18.12 1.19 6.90
N ILE A 206 18.42 0.33 5.93
CA ILE A 206 17.48 -0.13 4.92
C ILE A 206 16.27 -0.78 5.61
N MET A 207 15.06 -0.45 5.17
CA MET A 207 13.82 -1.06 5.66
C MET A 207 13.78 -2.55 5.31
N PRO A 208 13.38 -3.43 6.24
CA PRO A 208 13.09 -4.82 5.92
C PRO A 208 11.78 -4.94 5.14
N ASN A 209 11.57 -6.09 4.50
CA ASN A 209 10.30 -6.40 3.83
C ASN A 209 9.17 -6.87 4.79
N VAL A 210 9.42 -6.91 6.09
CA VAL A 210 8.38 -6.99 7.12
C VAL A 210 8.15 -5.57 7.62
N LEU A 211 7.04 -4.98 7.21
CA LEU A 211 6.66 -3.61 7.51
C LEU A 211 5.79 -3.59 8.76
N GLU A 212 6.24 -2.92 9.78
CA GLU A 212 5.50 -2.69 11.01
C GLU A 212 5.38 -1.16 11.19
N PHE A 213 4.15 -0.65 11.07
CA PHE A 213 3.84 0.74 11.31
C PHE A 213 3.12 0.82 12.65
N GLU A 214 3.86 1.11 13.71
CA GLU A 214 3.30 1.19 15.06
C GLU A 214 2.26 2.32 15.15
N SER A 215 1.14 2.04 15.80
CA SER A 215 0.31 3.10 16.38
C SER A 215 1.18 3.82 17.42
N ILE A 216 1.37 5.12 17.24
CA ILE A 216 2.33 5.92 18.00
C ILE A 216 2.02 5.83 19.51
N ASP A 217 2.70 4.94 20.17
CA ASP A 217 3.01 5.09 21.59
C ASP A 217 4.21 6.06 21.65
N LYS A 218 3.97 7.29 22.09
CA LYS A 218 4.97 8.37 22.17
C LYS A 218 6.19 8.03 23.03
N THR A 219 6.20 6.86 23.69
CA THR A 219 7.27 6.42 24.59
C THR A 219 8.30 5.51 23.92
N LYS A 220 8.06 5.05 22.67
CA LYS A 220 8.99 4.22 21.92
C LYS A 220 9.56 4.99 20.73
N GLU A 221 10.87 4.85 20.48
CA GLU A 221 11.51 5.42 19.29
C GLU A 221 10.75 4.96 18.03
N ALA A 222 10.27 5.91 17.24
CA ALA A 222 9.50 5.64 16.03
C ALA A 222 10.33 4.76 15.07
N ARG A 223 9.73 3.65 14.60
CA ARG A 223 10.35 2.76 13.61
C ARG A 223 10.06 3.20 12.18
N ILE A 224 9.31 4.29 12.01
CA ILE A 224 8.94 4.86 10.72
C ILE A 224 10.02 5.82 10.28
N PRO A 225 10.48 5.80 9.02
CA PRO A 225 11.39 6.80 8.48
C PRO A 225 10.84 8.22 8.68
N GLU A 226 11.72 9.18 9.03
CA GLU A 226 11.31 10.57 9.31
C GLU A 226 10.66 11.27 8.11
N ASN A 227 10.99 10.84 6.90
CA ASN A 227 10.44 11.35 5.65
C ASN A 227 9.08 10.73 5.28
N ILE A 228 8.62 9.70 6.00
CA ILE A 228 7.28 9.14 5.83
C ILE A 228 6.36 9.81 6.84
N PHE A 229 5.35 10.49 6.33
CA PHE A 229 4.39 11.20 7.19
C PHE A 229 3.61 10.20 8.04
N SER A 230 3.75 10.31 9.35
CA SER A 230 2.99 9.52 10.32
C SER A 230 1.56 10.05 10.44
N ILE A 231 0.71 9.65 9.50
CA ILE A 231 -0.72 9.96 9.52
C ILE A 231 -1.45 8.68 9.97
N SER A 232 -1.61 8.50 11.26
CA SER A 232 -2.23 7.29 11.83
C SER A 232 -3.70 7.16 11.46
N ASN A 233 -4.07 6.09 10.75
CA ASN A 233 -5.47 5.71 10.51
C ASN A 233 -6.18 5.14 11.76
N SER A 234 -5.45 4.80 12.80
CA SER A 234 -6.00 4.20 14.02
C SER A 234 -6.44 5.22 15.07
N ARG A 235 -6.22 6.52 14.83
CA ARG A 235 -6.68 7.56 15.76
C ARG A 235 -8.18 7.76 15.61
N SER A 236 -8.90 7.53 16.70
CA SER A 236 -10.30 8.00 16.85
C SER A 236 -10.45 9.53 16.69
N THR A 237 -9.34 10.24 16.65
CA THR A 237 -9.17 11.69 16.48
C THR A 237 -8.64 12.10 15.11
N ASP A 238 -8.60 11.19 14.11
CA ASP A 238 -8.27 11.52 12.72
C ASP A 238 -9.31 12.51 12.18
N TYR A 239 -8.86 13.65 11.64
CA TYR A 239 -9.72 14.68 11.04
C TYR A 239 -10.74 14.09 10.06
N PHE A 240 -10.33 13.14 9.21
CA PHE A 240 -11.21 12.45 8.29
C PHE A 240 -12.38 11.74 9.01
N LEU A 241 -12.11 11.05 10.12
CA LEU A 241 -13.16 10.38 10.91
C LEU A 241 -14.09 11.35 11.63
N GLN A 242 -13.54 12.43 12.13
CA GLN A 242 -14.34 13.50 12.75
C GLN A 242 -15.29 14.11 11.73
N ARG A 243 -14.79 14.47 10.54
CA ARG A 243 -15.61 15.00 9.44
C ARG A 243 -16.69 14.00 8.98
N CYS A 244 -16.34 12.72 8.82
CA CYS A 244 -17.34 11.70 8.49
C CYS A 244 -18.47 11.68 9.54
N LYS A 245 -18.12 11.73 10.82
CA LYS A 245 -19.11 11.72 11.90
C LYS A 245 -20.00 12.98 11.90
N GLU A 246 -19.39 14.15 11.73
CA GLU A 246 -20.09 15.44 11.66
C GLU A 246 -21.09 15.51 10.51
N GLU A 247 -20.72 14.96 9.35
CA GLU A 247 -21.54 14.92 8.12
C GLU A 247 -22.45 13.68 8.03
N GLY A 248 -22.48 12.83 9.07
CA GLY A 248 -23.35 11.65 9.13
C GLY A 248 -22.95 10.50 8.21
N TYR A 249 -21.70 10.47 7.75
CA TYR A 249 -21.20 9.36 6.93
C TYR A 249 -20.67 8.20 7.79
N ASN A 250 -20.89 6.97 7.30
CA ASN A 250 -20.16 5.81 7.80
C ASN A 250 -18.80 5.74 7.09
N PRO A 251 -17.67 5.87 7.81
CA PRO A 251 -16.36 5.85 7.19
C PRO A 251 -16.08 4.49 6.52
N HIS A 252 -15.28 4.51 5.44
CA HIS A 252 -14.88 3.28 4.75
C HIS A 252 -14.26 2.27 5.74
N PRO A 253 -14.77 1.03 5.82
CA PRO A 253 -14.39 0.07 6.88
C PRO A 253 -12.96 -0.46 6.76
N ALA A 254 -12.42 -0.51 5.53
CA ALA A 254 -11.08 -1.02 5.24
C ALA A 254 -10.24 0.10 4.62
N ARG A 255 -9.61 0.91 5.47
CA ARG A 255 -8.73 2.01 5.03
C ARG A 255 -7.29 1.53 5.04
N MET A 256 -6.56 1.79 3.96
CA MET A 256 -5.11 1.57 3.94
C MET A 256 -4.41 2.49 4.95
N GLN A 257 -3.32 2.00 5.51
CA GLN A 257 -2.47 2.80 6.40
C GLN A 257 -1.69 3.82 5.57
N PRO A 258 -1.74 5.12 5.88
CA PRO A 258 -1.02 6.15 5.14
C PRO A 258 0.49 5.92 5.11
N GLU A 259 1.04 5.36 6.17
CA GLU A 259 2.46 5.04 6.30
C GLU A 259 2.88 3.99 5.25
N LEU A 260 2.07 2.95 5.05
CA LEU A 260 2.30 1.93 4.02
C LEU A 260 2.28 2.56 2.62
N VAL A 261 1.27 3.37 2.35
CA VAL A 261 1.12 4.06 1.05
C VAL A 261 2.29 5.01 0.80
N SER A 262 2.64 5.85 1.78
CA SER A 262 3.74 6.81 1.68
C SER A 262 5.08 6.13 1.48
N PHE A 263 5.32 5.00 2.15
CA PHE A 263 6.53 4.19 1.96
C PHE A 263 6.71 3.81 0.49
N PHE A 264 5.69 3.24 -0.15
CA PHE A 264 5.81 2.83 -1.56
C PHE A 264 5.84 4.01 -2.54
N ILE A 265 5.12 5.10 -2.26
CA ILE A 265 5.19 6.32 -3.07
C ILE A 265 6.61 6.88 -3.05
N GLU A 266 7.24 7.05 -1.89
CA GLU A 266 8.60 7.56 -1.78
C GLU A 266 9.62 6.60 -2.37
N PHE A 267 9.46 5.29 -2.13
CA PHE A 267 10.38 4.26 -2.60
C PHE A 267 10.40 4.12 -4.13
N LEU A 268 9.23 4.24 -4.80
CA LEU A 268 9.06 3.84 -6.20
C LEU A 268 8.80 5.01 -7.17
N THR A 269 8.71 6.24 -6.65
CA THR A 269 8.36 7.41 -7.48
C THR A 269 9.18 8.64 -7.13
N GLU A 270 9.12 9.64 -8.05
CA GLU A 270 9.63 10.98 -7.84
C GLU A 270 8.48 12.02 -7.84
N PRO A 271 8.68 13.21 -7.24
CA PRO A 271 7.74 14.32 -7.40
C PRO A 271 7.38 14.56 -8.88
N GLY A 272 6.09 14.69 -9.16
CA GLY A 272 5.55 14.84 -10.52
C GLY A 272 5.19 13.54 -11.23
N ASP A 273 5.65 12.38 -10.76
CA ASP A 273 5.21 11.07 -11.27
C ASP A 273 3.72 10.83 -11.00
N LEU A 274 3.11 9.98 -11.82
CA LEU A 274 1.69 9.65 -11.73
C LEU A 274 1.46 8.38 -10.92
N VAL A 275 0.63 8.49 -9.88
CA VAL A 275 0.15 7.40 -9.04
C VAL A 275 -1.31 7.10 -9.36
N LEU A 276 -1.67 5.84 -9.51
CA LEU A 276 -3.03 5.37 -9.79
C LEU A 276 -3.51 4.44 -8.67
N ASP A 277 -4.74 4.69 -8.18
CA ASP A 277 -5.46 3.75 -7.32
C ASP A 277 -6.81 3.39 -7.93
N PRO A 278 -6.96 2.19 -8.50
CA PRO A 278 -8.21 1.72 -9.11
C PRO A 278 -9.35 1.41 -8.11
N PHE A 279 -9.04 1.24 -6.83
CA PHE A 279 -10.00 0.88 -5.76
C PHE A 279 -9.81 1.78 -4.54
N ALA A 280 -9.96 3.09 -4.78
CA ALA A 280 -9.45 4.12 -3.90
C ALA A 280 -10.19 4.28 -2.56
N GLY A 281 -11.45 3.84 -2.47
CA GLY A 281 -12.23 3.96 -1.23
C GLY A 281 -12.19 5.38 -0.65
N SER A 282 -11.58 5.52 0.53
CA SER A 282 -11.39 6.81 1.20
C SER A 282 -10.23 7.65 0.66
N ASN A 283 -9.61 7.27 -0.46
CA ASN A 283 -8.55 7.98 -1.17
C ASN A 283 -7.27 8.26 -0.36
N THR A 284 -6.84 7.31 0.44
CA THR A 284 -5.56 7.42 1.15
C THR A 284 -4.39 7.57 0.17
N THR A 285 -4.41 6.82 -0.93
CA THR A 285 -3.36 6.86 -1.95
C THR A 285 -3.26 8.23 -2.62
N GLY A 286 -4.38 8.80 -3.06
CA GLY A 286 -4.39 10.13 -3.68
C GLY A 286 -3.95 11.23 -2.72
N HIS A 287 -4.36 11.13 -1.44
CA HIS A 287 -3.95 12.07 -0.40
C HIS A 287 -2.42 12.00 -0.13
N CYS A 288 -1.85 10.81 0.04
CA CYS A 288 -0.40 10.66 0.21
C CYS A 288 0.38 11.14 -1.03
N ALA A 289 -0.14 10.88 -2.24
CA ALA A 289 0.45 11.37 -3.48
C ALA A 289 0.45 12.91 -3.57
N GLU A 290 -0.68 13.56 -3.21
CA GLU A 290 -0.79 15.02 -3.18
C GLU A 290 0.24 15.66 -2.24
N ILE A 291 0.33 15.17 -0.99
CA ILE A 291 1.26 15.68 0.02
C ILE A 291 2.72 15.56 -0.45
N THR A 292 3.03 14.45 -1.09
CA THR A 292 4.39 14.15 -1.58
C THR A 292 4.66 14.72 -2.97
N LYS A 293 3.78 15.58 -3.50
CA LYS A 293 3.89 16.27 -4.80
C LYS A 293 3.88 15.33 -6.01
N ARG A 294 3.22 14.18 -5.90
CA ARG A 294 2.95 13.28 -7.03
C ARG A 294 1.59 13.60 -7.63
N LYS A 295 1.47 13.45 -8.94
CA LYS A 295 0.16 13.46 -9.61
C LYS A 295 -0.60 12.19 -9.25
N TRP A 296 -1.93 12.25 -9.23
CA TRP A 296 -2.71 11.06 -8.91
C TRP A 296 -4.03 10.95 -9.65
N VAL A 297 -4.45 9.73 -9.84
CA VAL A 297 -5.78 9.36 -10.33
C VAL A 297 -6.33 8.29 -9.40
N SER A 298 -7.54 8.51 -8.90
CA SER A 298 -8.24 7.57 -8.04
C SER A 298 -9.60 7.24 -8.61
N ILE A 299 -10.01 5.98 -8.49
CA ILE A 299 -11.29 5.48 -8.99
C ILE A 299 -12.00 4.74 -7.86
N GLU A 300 -13.30 4.98 -7.72
CA GLU A 300 -14.16 4.29 -6.76
C GLU A 300 -15.54 4.09 -7.35
N MET A 301 -16.15 2.96 -7.08
CA MET A 301 -17.49 2.64 -7.56
C MET A 301 -18.57 3.15 -6.61
N GLU A 302 -18.32 3.09 -5.30
CA GLU A 302 -19.26 3.48 -4.24
C GLU A 302 -19.25 5.00 -4.04
N LYS A 303 -20.36 5.64 -4.40
CA LYS A 303 -20.50 7.10 -4.33
C LYS A 303 -20.27 7.64 -2.91
N GLU A 304 -20.77 6.95 -1.89
CA GLU A 304 -20.66 7.38 -0.49
C GLU A 304 -19.18 7.44 -0.07
N TYR A 305 -18.36 6.45 -0.43
CA TYR A 305 -16.92 6.46 -0.13
C TYR A 305 -16.20 7.57 -0.88
N GLY A 306 -16.59 7.82 -2.14
CA GLY A 306 -16.04 8.91 -2.92
C GLY A 306 -16.36 10.29 -2.32
N MET A 307 -17.60 10.51 -1.87
CA MET A 307 -18.02 11.79 -1.29
C MET A 307 -17.25 12.12 0.00
N GLN A 308 -17.11 11.16 0.90
CA GLN A 308 -16.37 11.38 2.15
C GLN A 308 -14.86 11.52 1.94
N SER A 309 -14.29 10.96 0.87
CA SER A 309 -12.84 10.99 0.63
C SER A 309 -12.25 12.40 0.49
N ILE A 310 -13.08 13.39 0.12
CA ILE A 310 -12.65 14.79 0.00
C ILE A 310 -12.20 15.38 1.35
N PHE A 311 -12.74 14.89 2.45
CA PHE A 311 -12.39 15.36 3.80
C PHE A 311 -10.90 15.19 4.13
N ARG A 312 -10.19 14.27 3.47
CA ARG A 312 -8.73 14.14 3.61
C ARG A 312 -7.98 15.36 3.11
N PHE A 313 -8.53 16.06 2.14
CA PHE A 313 -7.91 17.24 1.53
C PHE A 313 -8.34 18.55 2.20
N GLU A 314 -9.27 18.49 3.13
CA GLU A 314 -9.76 19.64 3.90
C GLU A 314 -9.03 19.82 5.25
N ASP A 315 -8.17 18.87 5.66
CA ASP A 315 -7.46 18.91 6.94
C ASP A 315 -6.64 20.20 7.09
N PRO A 316 -6.99 21.08 8.04
CA PRO A 316 -6.30 22.36 8.23
C PRO A 316 -4.81 22.21 8.59
N SER A 317 -4.43 21.10 9.26
CA SER A 317 -3.05 20.84 9.66
C SER A 317 -2.14 20.55 8.46
N LEU A 318 -2.73 20.20 7.31
CA LEU A 318 -2.03 19.87 6.07
C LEU A 318 -2.10 20.99 5.00
N ARG A 319 -2.81 22.09 5.27
CA ARG A 319 -2.98 23.20 4.31
C ARG A 319 -1.67 23.79 3.79
N SER A 320 -0.63 23.83 4.63
CA SER A 320 0.71 24.30 4.22
C SER A 320 1.37 23.37 3.22
N LEU A 321 1.03 22.08 3.25
CA LEU A 321 1.55 21.05 2.35
C LEU A 321 0.69 20.91 1.10
N LEU A 322 -0.61 21.11 1.24
CA LEU A 322 -1.59 20.86 0.19
C LEU A 322 -1.82 22.09 -0.69
N LYS A 323 -1.24 23.19 -0.65
CA LYS A 323 -1.51 24.38 -1.52
C LYS A 323 -2.79 24.21 -2.38
N VAL A 324 -3.92 23.98 -1.70
CA VAL A 324 -5.21 23.78 -2.35
C VAL A 324 -5.79 25.15 -2.57
N GLY A 325 -5.86 25.57 -3.83
CA GLY A 325 -6.81 26.59 -4.27
C GLY A 325 -8.15 25.87 -4.49
N PHE A 326 -9.14 26.12 -3.67
CA PHE A 326 -10.53 25.79 -3.96
C PHE A 326 -11.09 26.80 -4.95
#